data_290743c3fbde6cfa66e425309d8da6fd
#
_entry.id   290743c3fbde6cfa66e425309d8da6fd
#
_cell.length_a   1.000
_cell.length_b   1.000
_cell.length_c   1.000
_cell.angle_alpha   90.00
_cell.angle_beta   90.00
_cell.angle_gamma   90.00
#
_symmetry.space_group_name_H-M   'P 1'
#
loop_
_entity.id
_entity.type
_entity.pdbx_description
1 polymer ?
#
loop_
_entity_poly.entity_id
_entity_poly.type
_entity_poly.pdbx_seq_one_letter_code
_entity_poly.pdbx_strand_id
1 'polypeptide(L)' 'MKFFYLATKNNNQDQFEIHDRECPKIPNILERDYLGPFNNSMEALRYAKMMNPKAVICKNCCREVHRQTLIFTTV' A
#
# COMPACT_ATOMS: atom_id res chain seq x y z
N MET A 1 3.86 9.35 10.32
CA MET A 1 4.04 9.27 8.86
C MET A 1 4.74 7.97 8.51
N LYS A 2 4.28 7.30 7.48
CA LYS A 2 4.84 6.02 7.06
C LYS A 2 5.44 6.12 5.69
N PHE A 3 6.41 5.25 5.41
CA PHE A 3 7.07 5.22 4.11
C PHE A 3 6.48 4.08 3.28
N PHE A 4 6.07 4.39 2.07
CA PHE A 4 5.37 3.44 1.21
C PHE A 4 6.16 3.14 -0.06
N TYR A 5 5.97 1.93 -0.55
CA TYR A 5 6.64 1.42 -1.75
C TYR A 5 5.62 0.75 -2.66
N LEU A 6 5.83 0.87 -3.95
CA LEU A 6 5.00 0.21 -4.96
C LEU A 6 5.77 -0.97 -5.53
N ALA A 7 5.16 -2.15 -5.51
CA ALA A 7 5.77 -3.33 -6.12
C ALA A 7 5.93 -3.12 -7.62
N THR A 8 7.05 -3.55 -8.16
CA THR A 8 7.31 -3.43 -9.60
C THR A 8 6.82 -4.64 -10.39
N LYS A 9 6.40 -5.70 -9.68
CA LYS A 9 5.82 -6.89 -10.29
C LYS A 9 4.38 -7.02 -9.86
N ASN A 10 3.52 -7.42 -10.80
CA ASN A 10 2.11 -7.60 -10.50
C ASN A 10 1.88 -8.86 -9.68
N ASN A 11 0.76 -8.87 -8.98
CA ASN A 11 0.30 -10.05 -8.25
C ASN A 11 -0.50 -10.96 -9.18
N ASN A 12 -1.14 -11.99 -8.61
CA ASN A 12 -1.91 -12.96 -9.38
C ASN A 12 -3.13 -12.36 -10.09
N GLN A 13 -3.54 -11.17 -9.67
CA GLN A 13 -4.71 -10.49 -10.23
C GLN A 13 -4.32 -9.34 -11.17
N ASP A 14 -3.07 -9.32 -11.61
CA ASP A 14 -2.54 -8.28 -12.48
C ASP A 14 -2.61 -6.90 -11.83
N GLN A 15 -2.40 -6.83 -10.52
CA GLN A 15 -2.41 -5.60 -9.76
C GLN A 15 -1.05 -5.41 -9.10
N PHE A 16 -0.68 -4.13 -8.88
CA PHE A 16 0.59 -3.79 -8.26
C PHE A 16 0.31 -3.29 -6.84
N GLU A 17 0.81 -4.00 -5.86
CA GLU A 17 0.51 -3.72 -4.45
C GLU A 17 1.43 -2.65 -3.88
N ILE A 18 0.86 -1.76 -3.07
CA ILE A 18 1.66 -0.84 -2.28
C ILE A 18 1.84 -1.44 -0.89
N HIS A 19 3.04 -1.24 -0.33
CA HIS A 19 3.41 -1.77 0.98
C HIS A 19 4.04 -0.66 1.79
N ASP A 20 3.80 -0.67 3.11
CA ASP A 20 4.59 0.21 3.94
C ASP A 20 5.95 -0.47 4.22
N ARG A 21 6.90 0.33 4.70
CA ARG A 21 8.28 -0.11 4.88
C ARG A 21 8.40 -1.33 5.79
N GLU A 22 7.49 -1.47 6.75
CA GLU A 22 7.55 -2.53 7.76
C GLU A 22 6.69 -3.73 7.43
N CYS A 23 6.13 -3.75 6.23
CA CYS A 23 5.27 -4.85 5.82
C CYS A 23 6.08 -6.13 5.63
N PRO A 24 5.69 -7.25 6.27
CA PRO A 24 6.40 -8.51 6.08
C PRO A 24 6.30 -9.06 4.66
N LYS A 25 5.33 -8.57 3.89
CA LYS A 25 5.14 -8.99 2.50
C LYS A 25 5.81 -8.07 1.51
N ILE A 26 6.53 -7.05 1.97
CA ILE A 26 7.18 -6.10 1.06
C ILE A 26 8.23 -6.82 0.21
N PRO A 27 8.24 -6.59 -1.11
CA PRO A 27 9.20 -7.28 -1.97
C PRO A 27 10.62 -6.77 -1.76
N ASN A 28 11.56 -7.47 -2.37
CA ASN A 28 12.96 -7.12 -2.36
C ASN A 28 13.17 -5.69 -2.82
N ILE A 29 14.22 -5.06 -2.32
CA ILE A 29 14.53 -3.65 -2.65
C ILE A 29 14.66 -3.42 -4.17
N LEU A 30 15.05 -4.45 -4.91
CA LEU A 30 15.16 -4.36 -6.38
C LEU A 30 13.81 -4.53 -7.09
N GLU A 31 12.77 -4.91 -6.37
CA GLU A 31 11.46 -5.18 -6.93
C GLU A 31 10.39 -4.25 -6.39
N ARG A 32 10.81 -3.09 -5.89
CA ARG A 32 9.88 -2.09 -5.38
C ARG A 32 10.38 -0.69 -5.69
N ASP A 33 9.44 0.23 -5.88
CA ASP A 33 9.74 1.64 -6.10
C ASP A 33 9.29 2.44 -4.90
N TYR A 34 10.11 3.36 -4.44
CA TYR A 34 9.78 4.23 -3.33
C TYR A 34 8.72 5.25 -3.75
N LEU A 35 7.61 5.30 -3.02
CA LEU A 35 6.54 6.26 -3.28
C LEU A 35 6.71 7.55 -2.50
N GLY A 36 7.15 7.45 -1.26
CA GLY A 36 7.33 8.61 -0.42
C GLY A 36 6.72 8.42 0.96
N PRO A 37 6.83 9.46 1.81
CA PRO A 37 6.18 9.45 3.12
C PRO A 37 4.74 9.93 2.97
N PHE A 38 3.80 9.18 3.56
CA PHE A 38 2.39 9.53 3.57
C PHE A 38 1.82 9.28 4.95
N ASN A 39 0.74 9.97 5.29
CA ASN A 39 0.12 9.81 6.59
C ASN A 39 -0.61 8.48 6.74
N ASN A 40 -1.11 7.95 5.63
CA ASN A 40 -1.83 6.68 5.64
C ASN A 40 -1.75 6.05 4.26
N SER A 41 -2.22 4.80 4.18
CA SER A 41 -2.14 4.04 2.93
C SER A 41 -3.08 4.57 1.85
N MET A 42 -4.16 5.24 2.22
CA MET A 42 -5.07 5.81 1.23
C MET A 42 -4.41 6.96 0.45
N GLU A 43 -3.62 7.77 1.14
CA GLU A 43 -2.87 8.83 0.46
C GLU A 43 -1.82 8.24 -0.48
N ALA A 44 -1.14 7.20 -0.01
CA ALA A 44 -0.15 6.52 -0.83
C ALA A 44 -0.80 5.89 -2.06
N LEU A 45 -1.97 5.28 -1.88
CA LEU A 45 -2.71 4.68 -3.00
C LEU A 45 -3.10 5.71 -4.04
N ARG A 46 -3.58 6.87 -3.59
CA ARG A 46 -3.95 7.94 -4.51
C ARG A 46 -2.76 8.36 -5.38
N TYR A 47 -1.62 8.53 -4.74
CA TYR A 47 -0.40 8.89 -5.45
C TYR A 47 0.03 7.77 -6.40
N ALA A 48 0.00 6.53 -5.93
CA ALA A 48 0.43 5.39 -6.73
C ALA A 48 -0.45 5.21 -7.98
N LYS A 49 -1.74 5.48 -7.87
CA LYS A 49 -2.64 5.33 -9.02
C LYS A 49 -2.39 6.37 -10.10
N MET A 50 -1.78 7.47 -9.77
CA MET A 50 -1.36 8.44 -10.78
C MET A 50 -0.23 7.89 -11.63
N MET A 51 0.60 7.04 -11.05
CA MET A 51 1.72 6.41 -11.74
C MET A 51 1.31 5.09 -12.38
N ASN A 52 0.42 4.35 -11.72
CA ASN A 52 0.00 3.02 -12.17
C ASN A 52 -1.46 2.80 -11.78
N PRO A 53 -2.40 2.86 -12.75
CA PRO A 53 -3.83 2.69 -12.44
C PRO A 53 -4.19 1.35 -11.81
N LYS A 54 -3.30 0.37 -11.92
CA LYS A 54 -3.53 -0.96 -11.34
C LYS A 54 -2.97 -1.08 -9.93
N ALA A 55 -2.57 0.03 -9.31
CA ALA A 55 -2.08 0.01 -7.94
C ALA A 55 -3.20 -0.32 -6.97
N VAL A 56 -2.90 -1.17 -5.99
CA VAL A 56 -3.85 -1.56 -4.94
C VAL A 56 -3.14 -1.59 -3.59
N ILE A 57 -3.93 -1.61 -2.53
CA ILE A 57 -3.41 -1.68 -1.16
C ILE A 57 -3.09 -3.12 -0.82
N CYS A 58 -1.92 -3.34 -0.21
CA CYS A 58 -1.59 -4.64 0.36
C CYS A 58 -2.45 -4.88 1.60
N LYS A 59 -3.14 -6.00 1.65
CA LYS A 59 -4.07 -6.31 2.74
C LYS A 59 -3.36 -6.55 4.07
N ASN A 60 -2.09 -6.95 4.04
CA ASN A 60 -1.36 -7.26 5.26
C ASN A 60 -0.81 -6.02 5.95
N CYS A 61 -0.22 -5.11 5.21
CA CYS A 61 0.48 -3.97 5.82
C CYS A 61 -0.33 -2.69 5.83
N CYS A 62 -1.48 -2.68 5.19
CA CYS A 62 -2.36 -1.50 5.17
C CYS A 62 -3.61 -1.73 6.01
N ARG A 63 -3.42 -2.36 7.15
CA ARG A 63 -4.53 -2.74 8.03
C ARG A 63 -5.23 -1.55 8.67
N GLU A 64 -4.58 -0.41 8.74
CA GLU A 64 -5.20 0.77 9.34
C GLU A 64 -6.48 1.16 8.61
N VAL A 65 -6.61 0.85 7.32
CA VAL A 65 -7.85 1.12 6.58
C VAL A 65 -8.99 0.27 7.13
N HIS A 66 -8.74 -1.01 7.35
CA HIS A 66 -9.74 -1.91 7.92
C HIS A 66 -10.04 -1.55 9.36
N ARG A 67 -9.02 -1.17 10.12
CA ARG A 67 -9.17 -0.78 11.51
C ARG A 67 -10.06 0.44 11.65
N GLN A 68 -9.92 1.42 10.78
CA GLN A 68 -10.78 2.59 10.79
C GLN A 68 -12.23 2.20 10.56
N THR A 69 -12.48 1.31 9.65
CA THR A 69 -13.83 0.82 9.37
C THR A 69 -14.43 0.16 10.60
N LEU A 70 -13.65 -0.67 11.28
CA LEU A 70 -14.11 -1.34 12.50
C LEU A 70 -14.42 -0.35 13.60
N ILE A 71 -13.60 0.69 13.75
CA ILE A 71 -13.82 1.71 14.77
C ILE A 71 -15.15 2.42 14.53
N PHE A 72 -15.45 2.74 13.29
CA PHE A 72 -16.72 3.37 12.97
C PHE A 72 -17.91 2.49 13.29
N THR A 73 -17.78 1.20 13.09
CA THR A 73 -18.88 0.27 13.34
C THR A 73 -19.09 0.00 14.82
N THR A 74 -18.08 0.21 15.65
CA THR A 74 -18.20 -0.03 17.08
C THR A 74 -18.69 1.20 17.84
N VAL A 75 -18.66 2.34 17.23
CA VAL A 75 -19.16 3.56 17.82
C VAL A 75 -20.62 3.79 17.48
#